data_d0f7734ad97254002eda38dd205eeb70
#
_entry.id   d0f7734ad97254002eda38dd205eeb70
#
_cell.length_a   1.000
_cell.length_b   1.000
_cell.length_c   1.000
_cell.angle_alpha   90.00
_cell.angle_beta   90.00
_cell.angle_gamma   90.00
#
_symmetry.space_group_name_H-M   'P 1'
#
loop_
_entity.id
_entity.type
_entity.pdbx_description
1 polymer ?
#
loop_
_entity_poly.entity_id
_entity_poly.type
_entity_poly.pdbx_seq_one_letter_code
_entity_poly.pdbx_strand_id
1 'polypeptide(L)'
;EHVKGRIGMTFIHGTGMDHTVWTLAGRHFARRDLNILAVDLPAHGHSDGDLIPSIEGMADWVIKAMDAAGQEQSIIVGHSMGSLVAFDVAARYPDRITALAMVGTALPMPVGEVLLNSAKEDSPLAKDMINFWSHSQAGHLGGSQVPGTWMIGKLNRLLERAGPGVIHNDLLACAEY
;
A
#
# COMPACT_ATOMS: atom_id res chain seq x y z
N GLU A 1 12.90 -16.44 -0.62
CA GLU A 1 12.70 -17.56 0.35
C GLU A 1 12.79 -17.03 1.77
N HIS A 2 11.88 -17.52 2.65
CA HIS A 2 11.92 -17.22 4.07
C HIS A 2 13.15 -17.89 4.71
N VAL A 3 13.96 -17.12 5.40
CA VAL A 3 15.14 -17.63 6.12
C VAL A 3 14.85 -17.68 7.60
N LYS A 4 14.84 -18.89 8.17
CA LYS A 4 14.55 -19.10 9.60
C LYS A 4 15.50 -18.28 10.49
N GLY A 5 14.95 -17.61 11.48
CA GLY A 5 15.68 -16.77 12.44
C GLY A 5 15.92 -15.32 12.00
N ARG A 6 15.53 -14.93 10.78
CA ARG A 6 15.53 -13.53 10.38
C ARG A 6 14.20 -12.85 10.72
N ILE A 7 14.27 -11.58 11.10
CA ILE A 7 13.07 -10.77 11.39
C ILE A 7 12.28 -10.56 10.10
N GLY A 8 10.97 -10.71 10.16
CA GLY A 8 10.06 -10.37 9.07
C GLY A 8 9.90 -8.87 8.88
N MET A 9 9.73 -8.44 7.63
CA MET A 9 9.30 -7.08 7.29
C MET A 9 8.25 -7.17 6.19
N THR A 10 7.05 -6.71 6.51
CA THR A 10 5.88 -6.77 5.62
C THR A 10 5.53 -5.37 5.14
N PHE A 11 5.42 -5.21 3.82
CA PHE A 11 5.09 -3.95 3.16
C PHE A 11 3.69 -4.01 2.56
N ILE A 12 2.88 -2.97 2.81
CA ILE A 12 1.52 -2.83 2.32
C ILE A 12 1.43 -1.56 1.47
N HIS A 13 1.00 -1.71 0.22
CA HIS A 13 0.88 -0.61 -0.75
C HIS A 13 -0.32 0.29 -0.48
N GLY A 14 -0.38 1.44 -1.16
CA GLY A 14 -1.50 2.38 -1.12
C GLY A 14 -2.56 2.09 -2.18
N THR A 15 -3.60 2.93 -2.20
CA THR A 15 -4.74 2.88 -3.11
C THR A 15 -4.33 2.66 -4.56
N GLY A 16 -4.91 1.62 -5.21
CA GLY A 16 -4.70 1.31 -6.62
C GLY A 16 -3.27 0.95 -7.01
N MET A 17 -2.40 0.70 -6.03
CA MET A 17 -0.99 0.35 -6.25
C MET A 17 -0.77 -1.16 -6.17
N ASP A 18 0.49 -1.59 -6.24
CA ASP A 18 0.93 -2.96 -6.06
C ASP A 18 2.29 -3.02 -5.31
N HIS A 19 2.78 -4.24 -5.03
CA HIS A 19 4.05 -4.47 -4.32
C HIS A 19 5.25 -3.75 -4.94
N THR A 20 5.21 -3.40 -6.22
CA THR A 20 6.36 -2.81 -6.93
C THR A 20 6.75 -1.42 -6.42
N VAL A 21 5.85 -0.73 -5.67
CA VAL A 21 6.20 0.53 -5.01
C VAL A 21 7.31 0.33 -3.97
N TRP A 22 7.40 -0.88 -3.42
CA TRP A 22 8.36 -1.25 -2.39
C TRP A 22 9.66 -1.87 -2.91
N THR A 23 9.84 -1.98 -4.25
CA THR A 23 10.99 -2.69 -4.86
C THR A 23 12.33 -2.20 -4.34
N LEU A 24 12.54 -0.89 -4.23
CA LEU A 24 13.82 -0.33 -3.76
C LEU A 24 14.00 -0.52 -2.26
N ALA A 25 12.96 -0.24 -1.47
CA ALA A 25 12.99 -0.44 -0.02
C ALA A 25 13.16 -1.94 0.32
N GLY A 26 12.38 -2.81 -0.31
CA GLY A 26 12.47 -4.25 -0.10
C GLY A 26 13.87 -4.80 -0.39
N ARG A 27 14.48 -4.41 -1.50
CA ARG A 27 15.88 -4.80 -1.83
C ARG A 27 16.89 -4.25 -0.84
N HIS A 28 16.68 -3.03 -0.35
CA HIS A 28 17.56 -2.42 0.64
C HIS A 28 17.55 -3.21 1.95
N PHE A 29 16.36 -3.56 2.46
CA PHE A 29 16.22 -4.29 3.71
C PHE A 29 16.54 -5.79 3.58
N ALA A 30 16.26 -6.41 2.43
CA ALA A 30 16.68 -7.79 2.17
C ALA A 30 18.21 -7.99 2.27
N ARG A 31 19.01 -6.98 1.88
CA ARG A 31 20.47 -6.99 2.03
C ARG A 31 20.93 -6.79 3.48
N ARG A 32 20.03 -6.54 4.42
CA ARG A 32 20.26 -6.39 5.87
C ARG A 32 19.68 -7.54 6.67
N ASP A 33 19.61 -8.70 6.05
CA ASP A 33 19.18 -9.94 6.67
C ASP A 33 17.73 -9.94 7.22
N LEU A 34 16.83 -9.17 6.59
CA LEU A 34 15.40 -9.22 6.86
C LEU A 34 14.67 -10.13 5.86
N ASN A 35 13.64 -10.82 6.32
CA ASN A 35 12.70 -11.54 5.46
C ASN A 35 11.65 -10.57 4.94
N ILE A 36 11.68 -10.29 3.66
CA ILE A 36 10.79 -9.29 3.04
C ILE A 36 9.55 -9.97 2.48
N LEU A 37 8.39 -9.45 2.86
CA LEU A 37 7.10 -9.74 2.27
C LEU A 37 6.50 -8.41 1.77
N ALA A 38 6.41 -8.20 0.48
CA ALA A 38 5.68 -7.09 -0.12
C ALA A 38 4.42 -7.66 -0.76
N VAL A 39 3.28 -7.36 -0.17
CA VAL A 39 1.99 -7.95 -0.58
C VAL A 39 1.38 -7.17 -1.75
N ASP A 40 0.67 -7.90 -2.61
CA ASP A 40 -0.42 -7.35 -3.41
C ASP A 40 -1.71 -7.71 -2.70
N LEU A 41 -2.49 -6.74 -2.27
CA LEU A 41 -3.81 -7.00 -1.70
C LEU A 41 -4.72 -7.70 -2.74
N PRO A 42 -5.78 -8.42 -2.33
CA PRO A 42 -6.69 -9.06 -3.26
C PRO A 42 -7.20 -8.11 -4.36
N ALA A 43 -7.26 -8.57 -5.58
CA ALA A 43 -7.56 -7.84 -6.81
C ALA A 43 -6.53 -6.74 -7.19
N HIS A 44 -5.37 -6.69 -6.53
CA HIS A 44 -4.26 -5.79 -6.88
C HIS A 44 -3.08 -6.56 -7.46
N GLY A 45 -2.31 -5.90 -8.33
CA GLY A 45 -1.06 -6.42 -8.87
C GLY A 45 -1.18 -7.81 -9.48
N HIS A 46 -0.57 -8.80 -8.85
CA HIS A 46 -0.61 -10.20 -9.24
C HIS A 46 -1.49 -11.08 -8.34
N SER A 47 -2.17 -10.50 -7.36
CA SER A 47 -3.08 -11.23 -6.48
C SER A 47 -4.45 -11.39 -7.10
N ASP A 48 -4.93 -12.63 -7.11
CA ASP A 48 -6.31 -12.96 -7.45
C ASP A 48 -7.27 -12.65 -6.28
N GLY A 49 -8.55 -12.88 -6.50
CA GLY A 49 -9.60 -12.76 -5.49
C GLY A 49 -10.40 -11.47 -5.61
N ASP A 50 -11.42 -11.37 -4.77
CA ASP A 50 -12.33 -10.22 -4.74
C ASP A 50 -11.75 -9.06 -3.93
N LEU A 51 -12.17 -7.84 -4.27
CA LEU A 51 -11.86 -6.64 -3.49
C LEU A 51 -12.35 -6.77 -2.05
N ILE A 52 -11.52 -6.36 -1.11
CA ILE A 52 -11.88 -6.28 0.30
C ILE A 52 -12.37 -4.86 0.59
N PRO A 53 -13.62 -4.68 1.06
CA PRO A 53 -14.25 -3.37 1.16
C PRO A 53 -13.89 -2.58 2.42
N SER A 54 -13.09 -3.13 3.34
CA SER A 54 -12.76 -2.45 4.60
C SER A 54 -11.29 -2.61 4.99
N ILE A 55 -10.76 -1.64 5.73
CA ILE A 55 -9.39 -1.66 6.26
C ILE A 55 -9.19 -2.85 7.18
N GLU A 56 -10.16 -3.17 8.04
CA GLU A 56 -10.11 -4.31 8.97
C GLU A 56 -10.04 -5.64 8.22
N GLY A 57 -10.82 -5.79 7.14
CA GLY A 57 -10.77 -6.99 6.31
C GLY A 57 -9.44 -7.15 5.58
N MET A 58 -8.87 -6.03 5.08
CA MET A 58 -7.52 -6.03 4.49
C MET A 58 -6.47 -6.41 5.54
N ALA A 59 -6.59 -5.93 6.77
CA ALA A 59 -5.68 -6.27 7.86
C ALA A 59 -5.74 -7.76 8.22
N ASP A 60 -6.94 -8.34 8.29
CA ASP A 60 -7.12 -9.79 8.51
C ASP A 60 -6.48 -10.62 7.38
N TRP A 61 -6.60 -10.15 6.14
CA TRP A 61 -5.96 -10.78 5.00
C TRP A 61 -4.43 -10.70 5.08
N VAL A 62 -3.86 -9.55 5.50
CA VAL A 62 -2.41 -9.38 5.68
C VAL A 62 -1.86 -10.36 6.71
N ILE A 63 -2.56 -10.59 7.82
CA ILE A 63 -2.16 -11.61 8.81
C ILE A 63 -2.10 -13.01 8.19
N LYS A 64 -3.10 -13.38 7.37
CA LYS A 64 -3.08 -14.66 6.65
C LYS A 64 -1.93 -14.76 5.65
N ALA A 65 -1.60 -13.66 4.97
CA ALA A 65 -0.46 -13.61 4.07
C ALA A 65 0.87 -13.77 4.81
N MET A 66 1.01 -13.15 6.00
CA MET A 66 2.17 -13.35 6.88
C MET A 66 2.29 -14.81 7.31
N ASP A 67 1.19 -15.45 7.70
CA ASP A 67 1.15 -16.88 8.08
C ASP A 67 1.60 -17.77 6.92
N ALA A 68 1.08 -17.54 5.72
CA ALA A 68 1.45 -18.29 4.52
C ALA A 68 2.94 -18.09 4.14
N ALA A 69 3.50 -16.92 4.45
CA ALA A 69 4.92 -16.62 4.26
C ALA A 69 5.83 -17.13 5.39
N GLY A 70 5.27 -17.75 6.44
CA GLY A 70 6.02 -18.22 7.61
C GLY A 70 6.54 -17.10 8.51
N GLN A 71 5.94 -15.92 8.47
CA GLN A 71 6.29 -14.79 9.33
C GLN A 71 5.41 -14.78 10.59
N GLU A 72 5.89 -15.37 11.67
CA GLU A 72 5.19 -15.33 12.97
C GLU A 72 5.09 -13.92 13.52
N GLN A 73 6.15 -13.13 13.38
CA GLN A 73 6.21 -11.71 13.73
C GLN A 73 6.87 -10.91 12.61
N SER A 74 6.47 -9.64 12.46
CA SER A 74 6.99 -8.76 11.43
C SER A 74 7.09 -7.30 11.87
N ILE A 75 8.05 -6.58 11.31
CA ILE A 75 7.97 -5.12 11.20
C ILE A 75 6.95 -4.85 10.10
N ILE A 76 5.88 -4.10 10.40
CA ILE A 76 4.87 -3.78 9.41
C ILE A 76 5.04 -2.36 8.89
N VAL A 77 4.99 -2.20 7.57
CA VAL A 77 5.19 -0.92 6.89
C VAL A 77 4.05 -0.69 5.91
N GLY A 78 3.30 0.37 6.09
CA GLY A 78 2.19 0.72 5.21
C GLY A 78 2.33 2.12 4.62
N HIS A 79 1.89 2.30 3.38
CA HIS A 79 1.84 3.58 2.69
C HIS A 79 0.41 3.97 2.37
N SER A 80 0.01 5.23 2.68
CA SER A 80 -1.33 5.76 2.39
C SER A 80 -2.41 4.82 2.96
N MET A 81 -3.36 4.30 2.17
CA MET A 81 -4.32 3.27 2.59
C MET A 81 -3.63 2.12 3.35
N GLY A 82 -2.54 1.60 2.82
CA GLY A 82 -1.77 0.53 3.49
C GLY A 82 -1.25 0.92 4.87
N SER A 83 -1.13 2.22 5.18
CA SER A 83 -0.76 2.67 6.53
C SER A 83 -1.90 2.51 7.52
N LEU A 84 -3.16 2.69 7.09
CA LEU A 84 -4.34 2.38 7.91
C LEU A 84 -4.44 0.88 8.16
N VAL A 85 -4.23 0.06 7.12
CA VAL A 85 -4.17 -1.40 7.25
C VAL A 85 -3.07 -1.81 8.24
N ALA A 86 -1.87 -1.25 8.13
CA ALA A 86 -0.76 -1.53 9.04
C ALA A 86 -1.08 -1.11 10.48
N PHE A 87 -1.75 0.04 10.65
CA PHE A 87 -2.19 0.52 11.96
C PHE A 87 -3.22 -0.44 12.58
N ASP A 88 -4.22 -0.87 11.80
CA ASP A 88 -5.24 -1.80 12.25
C ASP A 88 -4.66 -3.17 12.62
N VAL A 89 -3.72 -3.68 11.81
CA VAL A 89 -2.95 -4.90 12.15
C VAL A 89 -2.24 -4.74 13.49
N ALA A 90 -1.53 -3.63 13.70
CA ALA A 90 -0.79 -3.40 14.94
C ALA A 90 -1.72 -3.27 16.17
N ALA A 91 -2.91 -2.68 15.98
CA ALA A 91 -3.89 -2.51 17.05
C ALA A 91 -4.57 -3.84 17.44
N ARG A 92 -4.97 -4.65 16.46
CA ARG A 92 -5.73 -5.89 16.71
C ARG A 92 -4.88 -7.14 16.89
N TYR A 93 -3.64 -7.11 16.36
CA TYR A 93 -2.71 -8.25 16.43
C TYR A 93 -1.34 -7.84 16.97
N PRO A 94 -1.26 -7.21 18.18
CA PRO A 94 -0.02 -6.63 18.71
C PRO A 94 1.10 -7.68 18.86
N ASP A 95 0.76 -8.93 19.18
CA ASP A 95 1.74 -10.01 19.34
C ASP A 95 2.40 -10.43 18.01
N ARG A 96 1.84 -10.02 16.88
CA ARG A 96 2.35 -10.31 15.53
C ARG A 96 3.30 -9.22 15.02
N ILE A 97 3.38 -8.07 15.70
CA ILE A 97 4.07 -6.88 15.21
C ILE A 97 5.19 -6.46 16.15
N THR A 98 6.41 -6.43 15.63
CA THR A 98 7.59 -5.98 16.37
C THR A 98 7.86 -4.49 16.25
N ALA A 99 7.43 -3.88 15.14
CA ALA A 99 7.48 -2.44 14.91
C ALA A 99 6.48 -2.03 13.81
N LEU A 100 6.02 -0.78 13.85
CA LEU A 100 5.11 -0.18 12.88
C LEU A 100 5.75 1.04 12.23
N ALA A 101 5.69 1.11 10.89
CA ALA A 101 6.02 2.31 10.14
C ALA A 101 4.84 2.73 9.25
N MET A 102 4.39 3.96 9.42
CA MET A 102 3.26 4.55 8.69
C MET A 102 3.80 5.67 7.80
N VAL A 103 3.62 5.53 6.49
CA VAL A 103 4.15 6.46 5.48
C VAL A 103 2.98 7.15 4.77
N GLY A 104 2.97 8.48 4.77
CA GLY A 104 1.91 9.27 4.11
C GLY A 104 0.53 9.02 4.71
N THR A 105 0.44 9.04 6.04
CA THR A 105 -0.76 8.70 6.82
C THR A 105 -1.53 9.93 7.24
N ALA A 106 -2.86 9.81 7.24
CA ALA A 106 -3.79 10.65 7.99
C ALA A 106 -4.75 9.74 8.77
N LEU A 107 -5.17 10.17 9.96
CA LEU A 107 -6.16 9.43 10.76
C LEU A 107 -7.03 10.45 11.51
N PRO A 108 -8.34 10.58 11.16
CA PRO A 108 -8.99 9.93 10.02
C PRO A 108 -8.37 10.31 8.67
N MET A 109 -8.64 9.52 7.62
CA MET A 109 -8.19 9.78 6.24
C MET A 109 -9.40 10.18 5.37
N PRO A 110 -9.83 11.44 5.42
CA PRO A 110 -11.00 11.88 4.66
C PRO A 110 -10.68 11.85 3.16
N VAL A 111 -11.65 11.39 2.37
CA VAL A 111 -11.60 11.41 0.91
C VAL A 111 -12.66 12.39 0.40
N GLY A 112 -12.24 13.36 -0.42
CA GLY A 112 -13.14 14.35 -0.98
C GLY A 112 -14.15 13.73 -1.96
N GLU A 113 -15.40 14.20 -1.92
CA GLU A 113 -16.50 13.66 -2.74
C GLU A 113 -16.19 13.64 -4.24
N VAL A 114 -15.51 14.67 -4.76
CA VAL A 114 -15.14 14.74 -6.18
C VAL A 114 -14.23 13.59 -6.56
N LEU A 115 -13.24 13.28 -5.72
CA LEU A 115 -12.33 12.16 -5.96
C LEU A 115 -13.10 10.83 -5.89
N LEU A 116 -13.92 10.65 -4.85
CA LEU A 116 -14.68 9.42 -4.64
C LEU A 116 -15.64 9.13 -5.80
N ASN A 117 -16.40 10.15 -6.25
CA ASN A 117 -17.32 10.05 -7.37
C ASN A 117 -16.56 9.76 -8.70
N SER A 118 -15.45 10.46 -8.96
CA SER A 118 -14.62 10.19 -10.14
C SER A 118 -14.06 8.77 -10.14
N ALA A 119 -13.65 8.26 -8.96
CA ALA A 119 -13.16 6.90 -8.83
C ALA A 119 -14.27 5.85 -9.04
N LYS A 120 -15.51 6.14 -8.60
CA LYS A 120 -16.68 5.29 -8.81
C LYS A 120 -17.00 5.09 -10.28
N GLU A 121 -16.72 6.09 -11.10
CA GLU A 121 -16.92 6.07 -12.55
C GLU A 121 -15.69 5.53 -13.32
N ASP A 122 -14.66 5.05 -12.62
CA ASP A 122 -13.34 4.71 -13.17
C ASP A 122 -12.75 5.83 -14.07
N SER A 123 -13.08 7.07 -13.77
CA SER A 123 -12.68 8.23 -14.55
C SER A 123 -11.16 8.45 -14.49
N PRO A 124 -10.51 8.81 -15.63
CA PRO A 124 -9.11 9.23 -15.62
C PRO A 124 -8.83 10.38 -14.64
N LEU A 125 -9.82 11.25 -14.39
CA LEU A 125 -9.70 12.36 -13.43
C LEU A 125 -9.31 11.88 -12.03
N ALA A 126 -9.84 10.76 -11.55
CA ALA A 126 -9.48 10.20 -10.24
C ALA A 126 -7.98 9.89 -10.17
N LYS A 127 -7.42 9.29 -11.23
CA LYS A 127 -6.00 8.93 -11.32
C LYS A 127 -5.12 10.19 -11.36
N ASP A 128 -5.54 11.20 -12.12
CA ASP A 128 -4.83 12.49 -12.21
C ASP A 128 -4.82 13.20 -10.85
N MET A 129 -5.97 13.24 -10.15
CA MET A 129 -6.08 13.84 -8.81
C MET A 129 -5.18 13.12 -7.79
N ILE A 130 -5.21 11.78 -7.75
CA ILE A 130 -4.36 10.99 -6.88
C ILE A 130 -2.89 11.30 -7.18
N ASN A 131 -2.50 11.28 -8.45
CA ASN A 131 -1.13 11.53 -8.84
C ASN A 131 -0.68 12.96 -8.49
N PHE A 132 -1.51 13.95 -8.74
CA PHE A 132 -1.20 15.35 -8.42
C PHE A 132 -0.99 15.55 -6.91
N TRP A 133 -1.86 15.02 -6.07
CA TRP A 133 -1.76 15.22 -4.62
C TRP A 133 -0.73 14.31 -3.93
N SER A 134 -0.30 13.23 -4.57
CA SER A 134 0.69 12.32 -4.02
C SER A 134 2.13 12.84 -4.12
N HIS A 135 2.36 13.94 -4.81
CA HIS A 135 3.70 14.47 -5.03
C HIS A 135 3.83 15.91 -4.53
N SER A 136 5.01 16.23 -4.00
CA SER A 136 5.37 17.61 -3.70
C SER A 136 5.53 18.44 -4.97
N GLN A 137 5.42 19.77 -4.84
CA GLN A 137 5.68 20.68 -5.97
C GLN A 137 7.06 20.45 -6.62
N ALA A 138 8.08 20.18 -5.83
CA ALA A 138 9.40 19.85 -6.36
C ALA A 138 9.38 18.55 -7.18
N GLY A 139 8.61 17.54 -6.74
CA GLY A 139 8.41 16.29 -7.47
C GLY A 139 7.78 16.49 -8.84
N HIS A 140 6.80 17.39 -8.95
CA HIS A 140 6.17 17.77 -10.23
C HIS A 140 7.14 18.43 -11.20
N LEU A 141 8.10 19.19 -10.68
CA LEU A 141 9.11 19.91 -11.48
C LEU A 141 10.37 19.08 -11.78
N GLY A 142 10.33 17.77 -11.54
CA GLY A 142 11.47 16.88 -11.78
C GLY A 142 12.54 16.90 -10.69
N GLY A 143 12.27 17.52 -9.53
CA GLY A 143 13.15 17.57 -8.35
C GLY A 143 13.17 16.29 -7.51
N SER A 144 13.09 15.11 -8.15
CA SER A 144 13.19 13.84 -7.46
C SER A 144 14.60 13.64 -6.90
N GLN A 145 14.69 13.27 -5.62
CA GLN A 145 15.95 12.90 -4.97
C GLN A 145 16.45 11.50 -5.40
N VAL A 146 15.63 10.77 -6.15
CA VAL A 146 15.99 9.45 -6.68
C VAL A 146 16.33 9.57 -8.16
N PRO A 147 17.63 9.61 -8.52
CA PRO A 147 18.06 9.77 -9.93
C PRO A 147 17.52 8.66 -10.82
N GLY A 148 17.10 9.02 -12.03
CA GLY A 148 16.66 8.06 -13.04
C GLY A 148 15.26 7.48 -12.81
N THR A 149 14.51 7.95 -11.81
CA THR A 149 13.13 7.50 -11.56
C THR A 149 12.15 8.65 -11.81
N TRP A 150 11.29 8.49 -12.80
CA TRP A 150 10.17 9.41 -13.02
C TRP A 150 8.98 8.98 -12.16
N MET A 151 8.88 9.54 -10.94
CA MET A 151 7.92 9.14 -9.92
C MET A 151 6.46 9.30 -10.38
N ILE A 152 6.14 10.45 -10.99
CA ILE A 152 4.78 10.75 -11.52
C ILE A 152 4.37 9.72 -12.58
N GLY A 153 5.24 9.46 -13.56
CA GLY A 153 4.95 8.45 -14.58
C GLY A 153 4.87 7.05 -14.04
N LYS A 154 5.66 6.72 -13.00
CA LYS A 154 5.55 5.41 -12.33
C LYS A 154 4.19 5.26 -11.65
N LEU A 155 3.73 6.27 -10.90
CA LEU A 155 2.42 6.21 -10.25
C LEU A 155 1.29 6.13 -11.28
N ASN A 156 1.34 6.92 -12.36
CA ASN A 156 0.35 6.82 -13.45
C ASN A 156 0.24 5.38 -13.96
N ARG A 157 1.38 4.73 -14.24
CA ARG A 157 1.39 3.34 -14.72
C ARG A 157 0.80 2.35 -13.72
N LEU A 158 0.98 2.58 -12.42
CA LEU A 158 0.37 1.76 -11.39
C LEU A 158 -1.15 1.93 -11.39
N LEU A 159 -1.64 3.17 -11.35
CA LEU A 159 -3.07 3.48 -11.35
C LEU A 159 -3.77 3.06 -12.64
N GLU A 160 -3.08 3.10 -13.80
CA GLU A 160 -3.61 2.59 -15.07
C GLU A 160 -3.81 1.06 -15.07
N ARG A 161 -2.99 0.33 -14.31
CA ARG A 161 -3.07 -1.15 -14.19
C ARG A 161 -4.08 -1.62 -13.14
N ALA A 162 -4.52 -0.72 -12.25
CA ALA A 162 -5.57 -1.03 -11.31
C ALA A 162 -6.83 -1.46 -12.05
N GLY A 163 -7.41 -2.58 -11.65
CA GLY A 163 -8.65 -3.10 -12.24
C GLY A 163 -9.84 -2.17 -12.02
N PRO A 164 -10.95 -2.38 -12.75
CA PRO A 164 -12.17 -1.60 -12.54
C PRO A 164 -12.64 -1.64 -11.08
N GLY A 165 -13.05 -0.48 -10.56
CA GLY A 165 -13.56 -0.33 -9.20
C GLY A 165 -12.52 -0.41 -8.07
N VAL A 166 -11.27 -0.83 -8.33
CA VAL A 166 -10.21 -0.97 -7.32
C VAL A 166 -9.97 0.36 -6.59
N ILE A 167 -9.74 1.44 -7.34
CA ILE A 167 -9.44 2.75 -6.75
C ILE A 167 -10.62 3.26 -5.89
N HIS A 168 -11.85 3.07 -6.37
CA HIS A 168 -13.04 3.45 -5.62
C HIS A 168 -13.18 2.68 -4.31
N ASN A 169 -13.04 1.33 -4.36
CA ASN A 169 -13.09 0.47 -3.18
C ASN A 169 -12.09 0.92 -2.12
N ASP A 170 -10.86 1.16 -2.52
CA ASP A 170 -9.77 1.54 -1.64
C ASP A 170 -9.99 2.90 -0.97
N LEU A 171 -10.43 3.89 -1.76
CA LEU A 171 -10.73 5.23 -1.26
C LEU A 171 -11.92 5.21 -0.30
N LEU A 172 -12.95 4.41 -0.60
CA LEU A 172 -14.11 4.25 0.26
C LEU A 172 -13.72 3.59 1.59
N ALA A 173 -12.92 2.51 1.54
CA ALA A 173 -12.40 1.87 2.74
C ALA A 173 -11.59 2.84 3.63
N CYS A 174 -10.81 3.76 3.03
CA CYS A 174 -10.11 4.79 3.78
C CYS A 174 -11.05 5.81 4.43
N ALA A 175 -12.09 6.22 3.71
CA ALA A 175 -13.03 7.24 4.18
C ALA A 175 -13.95 6.74 5.30
N GLU A 176 -14.20 5.43 5.36
CA GLU A 176 -15.10 4.79 6.33
C GLU A 176 -14.36 4.28 7.59
N TYR A 177 -13.03 4.24 7.58
CA TYR A 177 -12.19 3.83 8.70
C TYR A 177 -11.96 5.01 9.68
#